data_a4b8fa553925501429eff958a0ee648d
#
_entry.id   a4b8fa553925501429eff958a0ee648d
#
_cell.length_a   1.000
_cell.length_b   1.000
_cell.length_c   1.000
_cell.angle_alpha   90.00
_cell.angle_beta   90.00
_cell.angle_gamma   90.00
#
_symmetry.space_group_name_H-M   'P 1'
#
loop_
_entity.id
_entity.type
_entity.pdbx_description
1 polymer ?
#
loop_
_entity_poly.entity_id
_entity_poly.type
_entity_poly.pdbx_seq_one_letter_code
_entity_poly.pdbx_strand_id
1 'polypeptide(L)'
;RYAVRLLLFALLSELPFNLMCTGQWFSLQYQNVLWTLLLGALVCWAMDWAKTKPEMWQRLPADAAIAVGFILGQWGNTDYGGWGVLLVLLFYLTREVRGKWAIQLVGMFLFCWFCTPWRTELLAMPALLPIFLYNGERGLSNRAVQYGFYAFYPVHILILSVLAQYVF
;
A
#
# COMPACT_ATOMS: atom_id res chain seq x y z
N ARG A 1 -13.20 -9.67 -3.86
CA ARG A 1 -13.96 -8.74 -2.97
C ARG A 1 -13.04 -7.70 -2.32
N TYR A 2 -11.84 -8.07 -1.81
CA TYR A 2 -10.89 -7.12 -1.19
C TYR A 2 -10.36 -6.09 -2.21
N ALA A 3 -9.85 -6.54 -3.36
CA ALA A 3 -9.34 -5.66 -4.41
C ALA A 3 -10.40 -4.68 -4.95
N VAL A 4 -11.68 -5.13 -5.06
CA VAL A 4 -12.77 -4.23 -5.47
C VAL A 4 -13.00 -3.12 -4.45
N ARG A 5 -12.91 -3.41 -3.16
CA ARG A 5 -13.01 -2.39 -2.12
C ARG A 5 -11.84 -1.42 -2.18
N LEU A 6 -10.60 -1.92 -2.32
CA LEU A 6 -9.44 -1.05 -2.49
C LEU A 6 -9.61 -0.12 -3.70
N LEU A 7 -10.07 -0.66 -4.84
CA LEU A 7 -10.33 0.14 -6.05
C LEU A 7 -11.37 1.23 -5.79
N LEU A 8 -12.51 0.88 -5.18
CA LEU A 8 -13.56 1.86 -4.89
C LEU A 8 -13.06 2.97 -3.97
N PHE A 9 -12.32 2.63 -2.91
CA PHE A 9 -11.80 3.63 -1.99
C PHE A 9 -10.59 4.39 -2.56
N ALA A 10 -9.79 3.79 -3.45
CA ALA A 10 -8.79 4.50 -4.21
C ALA A 10 -9.43 5.62 -5.05
N LEU A 11 -10.48 5.30 -5.81
CA LEU A 11 -11.21 6.28 -6.62
C LEU A 11 -11.88 7.37 -5.76
N LEU A 12 -12.53 6.99 -4.66
CA LEU A 12 -13.15 7.96 -3.75
C LEU A 12 -12.13 8.89 -3.08
N SER A 13 -10.93 8.39 -2.81
CA SER A 13 -9.88 9.15 -2.14
C SER A 13 -9.10 10.06 -3.08
N GLU A 14 -9.25 9.92 -4.40
CA GLU A 14 -8.56 10.78 -5.37
C GLU A 14 -8.95 12.25 -5.21
N LEU A 15 -10.24 12.55 -5.00
CA LEU A 15 -10.71 13.93 -4.85
C LEU A 15 -10.03 14.63 -3.67
N PRO A 16 -10.11 14.14 -2.41
CA PRO A 16 -9.45 14.78 -1.29
C PRO A 16 -7.93 14.76 -1.39
N PHE A 17 -7.34 13.71 -1.99
CA PHE A 17 -5.90 13.60 -2.17
C PHE A 17 -5.37 14.64 -3.16
N ASN A 18 -6.02 14.79 -4.31
CA ASN A 18 -5.66 15.80 -5.30
C ASN A 18 -5.78 17.22 -4.74
N LEU A 19 -6.86 17.49 -4.00
CA LEU A 19 -7.05 18.77 -3.35
C LEU A 19 -5.92 19.09 -2.36
N MET A 20 -5.47 18.10 -1.58
CA MET A 20 -4.37 18.23 -0.64
C MET A 20 -3.01 18.45 -1.35
N CYS A 21 -2.71 17.65 -2.39
CA CYS A 21 -1.39 17.66 -3.02
C CYS A 21 -1.21 18.76 -4.07
N THR A 22 -2.26 19.12 -4.80
CA THR A 22 -2.18 20.03 -5.96
C THR A 22 -3.10 21.24 -5.88
N GLY A 23 -3.98 21.31 -4.87
CA GLY A 23 -5.03 22.32 -4.76
C GLY A 23 -6.12 22.22 -5.85
N GLN A 24 -6.11 21.14 -6.65
CA GLN A 24 -7.06 20.91 -7.74
C GLN A 24 -7.95 19.71 -7.40
N TRP A 25 -9.21 19.73 -7.86
CA TRP A 25 -10.14 18.63 -7.66
C TRP A 25 -9.76 17.38 -8.47
N PHE A 26 -9.05 17.56 -9.58
CA PHE A 26 -8.60 16.46 -10.43
C PHE A 26 -7.18 16.72 -10.92
N SER A 27 -6.29 15.78 -10.67
CA SER A 27 -4.90 15.79 -11.13
C SER A 27 -4.43 14.35 -11.38
N LEU A 28 -3.63 14.16 -12.42
CA LEU A 28 -2.97 12.88 -12.71
C LEU A 28 -1.49 12.88 -12.29
N GLN A 29 -1.03 13.94 -11.61
CA GLN A 29 0.38 14.07 -11.23
C GLN A 29 0.78 13.08 -10.14
N TYR A 30 -0.11 12.86 -9.16
CA TYR A 30 0.10 11.95 -8.05
C TYR A 30 -1.18 11.17 -7.79
N GLN A 31 -1.03 9.88 -7.48
CA GLN A 31 -2.14 9.00 -7.14
C GLN A 31 -1.99 8.55 -5.69
N ASN A 32 -3.10 8.45 -4.96
CA ASN A 32 -3.09 8.11 -3.54
C ASN A 32 -2.55 6.69 -3.25
N VAL A 33 -2.14 6.46 -2.01
CA VAL A 33 -1.51 5.20 -1.55
C VAL A 33 -2.37 3.95 -1.77
N LEU A 34 -3.69 4.07 -1.86
CA LEU A 34 -4.57 2.91 -2.08
C LEU A 34 -4.35 2.26 -3.45
N TRP A 35 -3.87 3.01 -4.44
CA TRP A 35 -3.44 2.45 -5.73
C TRP A 35 -2.19 1.57 -5.57
N THR A 36 -1.21 2.02 -4.79
CA THR A 36 -0.02 1.20 -4.46
C THR A 36 -0.44 -0.10 -3.76
N LEU A 37 -1.35 -0.01 -2.78
CA LEU A 37 -1.86 -1.19 -2.06
C LEU A 37 -2.66 -2.12 -2.98
N LEU A 38 -3.46 -1.58 -3.91
CA LEU A 38 -4.19 -2.36 -4.89
C LEU A 38 -3.25 -3.12 -5.82
N LEU A 39 -2.23 -2.44 -6.38
CA LEU A 39 -1.23 -3.08 -7.24
C LEU A 39 -0.48 -4.17 -6.48
N GLY A 40 -0.03 -3.88 -5.26
CA GLY A 40 0.63 -4.88 -4.39
C GLY A 40 -0.26 -6.10 -4.13
N ALA A 41 -1.54 -5.90 -3.82
CA ALA A 41 -2.49 -6.98 -3.62
C ALA A 41 -2.73 -7.82 -4.89
N LEU A 42 -2.78 -7.18 -6.06
CA LEU A 42 -2.92 -7.87 -7.35
C LEU A 42 -1.67 -8.69 -7.68
N VAL A 43 -0.47 -8.17 -7.41
CA VAL A 43 0.80 -8.91 -7.56
C VAL A 43 0.81 -10.13 -6.64
N CYS A 44 0.46 -9.97 -5.36
CA CYS A 44 0.38 -11.10 -4.42
C CYS A 44 -0.63 -12.15 -4.89
N TRP A 45 -1.78 -11.73 -5.39
CA TRP A 45 -2.78 -12.65 -5.94
C TRP A 45 -2.28 -13.38 -7.20
N ALA A 46 -1.61 -12.67 -8.11
CA ALA A 46 -1.01 -13.28 -9.30
C ALA A 46 0.08 -14.29 -8.94
N MET A 47 0.88 -14.02 -7.89
CA MET A 47 1.86 -14.98 -7.38
C MET A 47 1.20 -16.24 -6.77
N ASP A 48 0.11 -16.08 -6.01
CA ASP A 48 -0.62 -17.22 -5.50
C ASP A 48 -1.24 -18.05 -6.64
N TRP A 49 -1.76 -17.40 -7.67
CA TRP A 49 -2.21 -18.08 -8.88
C TRP A 49 -1.05 -18.79 -9.61
N ALA A 50 0.13 -18.18 -9.72
CA ALA A 50 1.31 -18.81 -10.34
C ALA A 50 1.70 -20.10 -9.63
N LYS A 51 1.60 -20.16 -8.30
CA LYS A 51 1.87 -21.38 -7.50
C LYS A 51 0.95 -22.57 -7.84
N THR A 52 -0.20 -22.32 -8.47
CA THR A 52 -1.09 -23.39 -8.93
C THR A 52 -0.60 -24.08 -10.23
N LYS A 53 0.43 -23.53 -10.88
CA LYS A 53 1.00 -24.08 -12.12
C LYS A 53 2.09 -25.12 -11.81
N PRO A 54 2.44 -25.99 -12.79
CA PRO A 54 3.60 -26.87 -12.65
C PRO A 54 4.88 -26.07 -12.33
N GLU A 55 5.78 -26.61 -11.53
CA GLU A 55 6.96 -25.89 -11.00
C GLU A 55 7.76 -25.14 -12.08
N MET A 56 7.97 -25.79 -13.25
CA MET A 56 8.70 -25.17 -14.35
C MET A 56 8.04 -23.88 -14.90
N TRP A 57 6.73 -23.70 -14.69
CA TRP A 57 5.96 -22.57 -15.19
C TRP A 57 5.55 -21.56 -14.09
N GLN A 58 5.96 -21.77 -12.83
CA GLN A 58 5.58 -20.89 -11.72
C GLN A 58 6.33 -19.57 -11.74
N ARG A 59 7.61 -19.60 -12.04
CA ARG A 59 8.50 -18.43 -11.93
C ARG A 59 8.15 -17.33 -12.91
N LEU A 60 7.98 -17.66 -14.19
CA LEU A 60 7.76 -16.66 -15.24
C LEU A 60 6.55 -15.76 -14.98
N PRO A 61 5.33 -16.26 -14.68
CA PRO A 61 4.20 -15.38 -14.38
C PRO A 61 4.35 -14.64 -13.05
N ALA A 62 5.05 -15.20 -12.06
CA ALA A 62 5.32 -14.52 -10.80
C ALA A 62 6.26 -13.33 -11.01
N ASP A 63 7.39 -13.55 -11.70
CA ASP A 63 8.36 -12.48 -12.00
C ASP A 63 7.74 -11.41 -12.91
N ALA A 64 6.95 -11.82 -13.90
CA ALA A 64 6.22 -10.90 -14.77
C ALA A 64 5.21 -10.05 -13.96
N ALA A 65 4.47 -10.64 -13.02
CA ALA A 65 3.54 -9.90 -12.17
C ALA A 65 4.25 -8.86 -11.30
N ILE A 66 5.42 -9.21 -10.74
CA ILE A 66 6.24 -8.28 -9.95
C ILE A 66 6.73 -7.12 -10.84
N ALA A 67 7.29 -7.43 -12.01
CA ALA A 67 7.78 -6.43 -12.94
C ALA A 67 6.66 -5.48 -13.41
N VAL A 68 5.52 -6.03 -13.81
CA VAL A 68 4.35 -5.24 -14.22
C VAL A 68 3.83 -4.39 -13.08
N GLY A 69 3.69 -4.95 -11.87
CA GLY A 69 3.24 -4.19 -10.69
C GLY A 69 4.18 -3.05 -10.35
N PHE A 70 5.50 -3.27 -10.41
CA PHE A 70 6.50 -2.23 -10.21
C PHE A 70 6.40 -1.12 -11.26
N ILE A 71 6.34 -1.49 -12.54
CA ILE A 71 6.25 -0.54 -13.67
C ILE A 71 4.96 0.28 -13.57
N LEU A 72 3.82 -0.36 -13.33
CA LEU A 72 2.53 0.33 -13.19
C LEU A 72 2.51 1.27 -11.98
N GLY A 73 3.11 0.87 -10.86
CA GLY A 73 3.26 1.74 -9.69
C GLY A 73 4.10 2.96 -9.99
N GLN A 74 5.22 2.77 -10.68
CA GLN A 74 6.17 3.84 -11.01
C GLN A 74 5.61 4.80 -12.07
N TRP A 75 5.07 4.29 -13.17
CA TRP A 75 4.52 5.10 -14.25
C TRP A 75 3.15 5.70 -13.90
N GLY A 76 2.37 5.02 -13.07
CA GLY A 76 1.11 5.53 -12.55
C GLY A 76 1.27 6.66 -11.53
N ASN A 77 2.52 7.05 -11.19
CA ASN A 77 2.82 8.06 -10.15
C ASN A 77 2.03 7.80 -8.85
N THR A 78 1.91 6.51 -8.46
CA THR A 78 1.29 6.18 -7.18
C THR A 78 2.18 6.66 -6.04
N ASP A 79 1.61 6.97 -4.89
CA ASP A 79 2.25 7.68 -3.77
C ASP A 79 3.65 7.13 -3.42
N TYR A 80 3.79 5.81 -3.35
CA TYR A 80 5.10 5.16 -3.12
C TYR A 80 5.67 4.48 -4.38
N GLY A 81 5.09 4.70 -5.54
CA GLY A 81 5.55 4.13 -6.81
C GLY A 81 5.68 2.60 -6.79
N GLY A 82 6.56 2.10 -7.64
CA GLY A 82 6.88 0.67 -7.69
C GLY A 82 7.55 0.15 -6.41
N TRP A 83 8.27 0.99 -5.69
CA TRP A 83 8.91 0.62 -4.43
C TRP A 83 7.91 0.28 -3.34
N GLY A 84 6.76 0.98 -3.29
CA GLY A 84 5.66 0.62 -2.39
C GLY A 84 5.05 -0.73 -2.71
N VAL A 85 4.93 -1.08 -4.01
CA VAL A 85 4.49 -2.42 -4.43
C VAL A 85 5.47 -3.50 -3.94
N LEU A 86 6.79 -3.26 -4.05
CA LEU A 86 7.81 -4.18 -3.54
C LEU A 86 7.79 -4.29 -2.02
N LEU A 87 7.46 -3.20 -1.30
CA LEU A 87 7.29 -3.26 0.16
C LEU A 87 6.12 -4.16 0.55
N VAL A 88 4.97 -4.05 -0.12
CA VAL A 88 3.83 -4.95 0.10
C VAL A 88 4.24 -6.40 -0.15
N LEU A 89 4.99 -6.64 -1.23
CA LEU A 89 5.50 -7.97 -1.57
C LEU A 89 6.47 -8.51 -0.52
N LEU A 90 7.33 -7.68 0.04
CA LEU A 90 8.25 -8.05 1.13
C LEU A 90 7.47 -8.63 2.31
N PHE A 91 6.44 -7.91 2.78
CA PHE A 91 5.60 -8.37 3.90
C PHE A 91 4.84 -9.66 3.55
N TYR A 92 4.36 -9.76 2.32
CA TYR A 92 3.67 -10.96 1.85
C TYR A 92 4.60 -12.20 1.83
N LEU A 93 5.80 -12.09 1.27
CA LEU A 93 6.74 -13.19 1.15
C LEU A 93 7.31 -13.63 2.51
N THR A 94 7.47 -12.69 3.42
CA THR A 94 8.06 -12.97 4.74
C THR A 94 7.06 -13.40 5.79
N ARG A 95 5.75 -13.39 5.50
CA ARG A 95 4.68 -13.63 6.50
C ARG A 95 4.82 -14.94 7.29
N GLU A 96 5.38 -15.98 6.69
CA GLU A 96 5.56 -17.32 7.28
C GLU A 96 7.02 -17.65 7.64
N VAL A 97 7.95 -16.73 7.36
CA VAL A 97 9.38 -16.93 7.60
C VAL A 97 9.71 -16.76 9.09
N ARG A 98 10.50 -17.68 9.65
CA ARG A 98 11.05 -17.53 11.02
C ARG A 98 11.99 -16.32 11.06
N GLY A 99 11.84 -15.47 12.06
CA GLY A 99 12.62 -14.24 12.14
C GLY A 99 12.18 -13.14 11.14
N LYS A 100 10.97 -13.22 10.60
CA LYS A 100 10.37 -12.26 9.66
C LYS A 100 10.50 -10.80 10.11
N TRP A 101 10.43 -10.56 11.42
CA TRP A 101 10.54 -9.23 12.00
C TRP A 101 11.86 -8.53 11.63
N ALA A 102 12.99 -9.27 11.62
CA ALA A 102 14.28 -8.69 11.25
C ALA A 102 14.31 -8.31 9.76
N ILE A 103 13.80 -9.18 8.88
CA ILE A 103 13.73 -8.93 7.43
C ILE A 103 12.79 -7.75 7.16
N GLN A 104 11.64 -7.71 7.80
CA GLN A 104 10.66 -6.63 7.63
C GLN A 104 11.17 -5.30 8.20
N LEU A 105 11.87 -5.32 9.34
CA LEU A 105 12.50 -4.14 9.92
C LEU A 105 13.57 -3.57 8.98
N VAL A 106 14.50 -4.40 8.51
CA VAL A 106 15.55 -3.97 7.58
C VAL A 106 14.95 -3.50 6.26
N GLY A 107 14.00 -4.25 5.70
CA GLY A 107 13.33 -3.87 4.44
C GLY A 107 12.57 -2.55 4.56
N MET A 108 11.83 -2.34 5.64
CA MET A 108 11.13 -1.08 5.91
C MET A 108 12.13 0.08 6.11
N PHE A 109 13.23 -0.16 6.84
CA PHE A 109 14.29 0.84 7.00
C PHE A 109 14.90 1.24 5.66
N LEU A 110 15.30 0.26 4.84
CA LEU A 110 15.86 0.52 3.51
C LEU A 110 14.87 1.26 2.60
N PHE A 111 13.60 0.87 2.66
CA PHE A 111 12.54 1.57 1.94
C PHE A 111 12.45 3.04 2.37
N CYS A 112 12.30 3.32 3.65
CA CYS A 112 12.21 4.69 4.16
C CYS A 112 13.47 5.51 3.92
N TRP A 113 14.65 4.87 3.83
CA TRP A 113 15.92 5.57 3.65
C TRP A 113 16.24 5.88 2.19
N PHE A 114 15.98 4.95 1.28
CA PHE A 114 16.42 5.04 -0.12
C PHE A 114 15.30 5.29 -1.11
N CYS A 115 14.09 4.85 -0.81
CA CYS A 115 12.99 4.85 -1.79
C CYS A 115 12.02 6.01 -1.59
N THR A 116 12.15 6.77 -0.50
CA THR A 116 11.34 7.95 -0.24
C THR A 116 12.20 9.22 -0.27
N PRO A 117 11.67 10.34 -0.80
CA PRO A 117 12.45 11.58 -0.92
C PRO A 117 12.71 12.25 0.44
N TRP A 118 11.91 11.93 1.44
CA TRP A 118 11.95 12.57 2.75
C TRP A 118 12.30 11.57 3.85
N ARG A 119 13.31 11.88 4.65
CA ARG A 119 13.70 11.07 5.84
C ARG A 119 12.62 11.06 6.92
N THR A 120 11.61 11.91 6.83
CA THR A 120 10.42 11.89 7.69
C THR A 120 9.66 10.57 7.62
N GLU A 121 9.77 9.82 6.52
CA GLU A 121 9.19 8.48 6.39
C GLU A 121 9.77 7.47 7.41
N LEU A 122 10.93 7.73 8.00
CA LEU A 122 11.44 6.93 9.11
C LEU A 122 10.49 6.94 10.32
N LEU A 123 9.64 7.97 10.45
CA LEU A 123 8.58 8.01 11.46
C LEU A 123 7.50 6.93 11.25
N ALA A 124 7.48 6.25 10.11
CA ALA A 124 6.64 5.09 9.87
C ALA A 124 7.17 3.80 10.53
N MET A 125 8.46 3.76 10.93
CA MET A 125 9.06 2.57 11.57
C MET A 125 8.30 2.07 12.81
N PRO A 126 7.79 2.93 13.72
CA PRO A 126 6.97 2.48 14.86
C PRO A 126 5.72 1.68 14.48
N ALA A 127 5.21 1.82 13.24
CA ALA A 127 4.07 1.03 12.77
C ALA A 127 4.37 -0.48 12.70
N LEU A 128 5.65 -0.88 12.70
CA LEU A 128 6.03 -2.29 12.80
C LEU A 128 5.69 -2.91 14.16
N LEU A 129 5.64 -2.11 15.25
CA LEU A 129 5.32 -2.61 16.57
C LEU A 129 3.93 -3.30 16.62
N PRO A 130 2.83 -2.64 16.23
CA PRO A 130 1.53 -3.31 16.20
C PRO A 130 1.48 -4.47 15.20
N ILE A 131 2.24 -4.44 14.11
CA ILE A 131 2.32 -5.55 13.16
C ILE A 131 2.99 -6.78 13.80
N PHE A 132 4.06 -6.58 14.57
CA PHE A 132 4.77 -7.67 15.25
C PHE A 132 4.02 -8.22 16.47
N LEU A 133 3.23 -7.36 17.12
CA LEU A 133 2.39 -7.75 18.26
C LEU A 133 1.06 -8.39 17.84
N TYR A 134 0.73 -8.36 16.54
CA TYR A 134 -0.51 -8.92 16.03
C TYR A 134 -0.54 -10.45 16.18
N ASN A 135 -1.53 -10.94 16.90
CA ASN A 135 -1.71 -12.38 17.20
C ASN A 135 -2.38 -13.18 16.07
N GLY A 136 -2.71 -12.56 14.94
CA GLY A 136 -3.42 -13.20 13.83
C GLY A 136 -4.94 -13.27 13.98
N GLU A 137 -5.49 -12.88 15.13
CA GLU A 137 -6.92 -12.88 15.36
C GLU A 137 -7.60 -11.59 14.90
N ARG A 138 -8.77 -11.72 14.30
CA ARG A 138 -9.57 -10.54 13.96
C ARG A 138 -10.25 -10.02 15.22
N GLY A 139 -10.03 -8.74 15.53
CA GLY A 139 -10.79 -8.04 16.55
C GLY A 139 -12.27 -7.84 16.14
N LEU A 140 -12.88 -6.76 16.57
CA LEU A 140 -14.26 -6.42 16.20
C LEU A 140 -14.40 -6.34 14.67
N SER A 141 -15.10 -7.31 14.07
CA SER A 141 -15.20 -7.47 12.60
C SER A 141 -16.61 -7.23 12.07
N ASN A 142 -17.37 -6.34 12.71
CA ASN A 142 -18.68 -5.96 12.20
C ASN A 142 -18.56 -5.04 10.96
N ARG A 143 -19.66 -4.92 10.18
CA ARG A 143 -19.69 -4.10 8.96
C ARG A 143 -19.38 -2.63 9.23
N ALA A 144 -19.84 -2.08 10.35
CA ALA A 144 -19.64 -0.68 10.69
C ALA A 144 -18.16 -0.37 10.93
N VAL A 145 -17.45 -1.20 11.71
CA VAL A 145 -16.00 -1.09 11.93
C VAL A 145 -15.24 -1.20 10.61
N GLN A 146 -15.62 -2.15 9.76
CA GLN A 146 -14.97 -2.36 8.46
C GLN A 146 -15.10 -1.14 7.54
N TYR A 147 -16.31 -0.57 7.41
CA TYR A 147 -16.51 0.64 6.64
C TYR A 147 -15.88 1.87 7.29
N GLY A 148 -15.84 1.94 8.63
CA GLY A 148 -15.15 3.00 9.36
C GLY A 148 -13.66 3.07 9.02
N PHE A 149 -12.97 1.92 8.98
CA PHE A 149 -11.56 1.86 8.57
C PHE A 149 -11.34 2.29 7.11
N TYR A 150 -12.22 1.89 6.20
CA TYR A 150 -12.11 2.33 4.81
C TYR A 150 -12.40 3.82 4.64
N ALA A 151 -13.40 4.35 5.33
CA ALA A 151 -13.77 5.76 5.26
C ALA A 151 -12.74 6.67 5.98
N PHE A 152 -11.99 6.13 6.93
CA PHE A 152 -10.98 6.90 7.67
C PHE A 152 -9.99 7.57 6.72
N TYR A 153 -9.48 6.85 5.73
CA TYR A 153 -8.47 7.39 4.82
C TYR A 153 -8.95 8.62 4.02
N PRO A 154 -10.04 8.58 3.25
CA PRO A 154 -10.52 9.76 2.53
C PRO A 154 -10.98 10.90 3.46
N VAL A 155 -11.58 10.56 4.61
CA VAL A 155 -12.09 11.58 5.55
C VAL A 155 -10.94 12.33 6.22
N HIS A 156 -9.90 11.64 6.73
CA HIS A 156 -8.80 12.35 7.38
C HIS A 156 -8.00 13.21 6.41
N ILE A 157 -7.79 12.75 5.15
CA ILE A 157 -7.14 13.57 4.13
C ILE A 157 -7.98 14.83 3.82
N LEU A 158 -9.30 14.68 3.72
CA LEU A 158 -10.18 15.83 3.50
C LEU A 158 -10.08 16.82 4.65
N ILE A 159 -10.10 16.36 5.89
CA ILE A 159 -9.93 17.22 7.08
C ILE A 159 -8.58 17.94 7.04
N LEU A 160 -7.49 17.22 6.76
CA LEU A 160 -6.15 17.81 6.68
C LEU A 160 -6.05 18.83 5.53
N SER A 161 -6.64 18.54 4.38
CA SER A 161 -6.71 19.44 3.23
C SER A 161 -7.43 20.74 3.57
N VAL A 162 -8.58 20.66 4.25
CA VAL A 162 -9.32 21.82 4.70
C VAL A 162 -8.53 22.62 5.75
N LEU A 163 -7.94 21.95 6.74
CA LEU A 163 -7.13 22.61 7.75
C LEU A 163 -5.92 23.32 7.15
N ALA A 164 -5.25 22.71 6.17
CA ALA A 164 -4.12 23.33 5.49
C ALA A 164 -4.50 24.62 4.75
N GLN A 165 -5.70 24.69 4.17
CA GLN A 165 -6.18 25.89 3.48
C GLN A 165 -6.57 27.05 4.43
N TYR A 166 -6.94 26.75 5.67
CA TYR A 166 -7.38 27.76 6.64
C TYR A 166 -6.31 28.15 7.67
N VAL A 167 -5.25 27.37 7.83
CA VAL A 167 -4.22 27.58 8.85
C VAL A 167 -2.88 28.05 8.26
N PHE A 168 -2.64 27.75 6.98
CA PHE A 168 -1.42 28.14 6.25
C PHE A 168 -1.73 28.86 4.95
#